data_4fa88a372b61c2991c361a4f159e256f
#
_entry.id   4fa88a372b61c2991c361a4f159e256f
#
_cell.length_a   1.000
_cell.length_b   1.000
_cell.length_c   1.000
_cell.angle_alpha   90.00
_cell.angle_beta   90.00
_cell.angle_gamma   90.00
#
_symmetry.space_group_name_H-M   'P 1'
#
loop_
_entity.id
_entity.type
_entity.pdbx_description
1 polymer ?
#
loop_
_entity_poly.entity_id
_entity_poly.type
_entity_poly.pdbx_seq_one_letter_code
_entity_poly.pdbx_strand_id
1 'polypeptide(L)'
;LKSGRDGTLVVVSRDLALAATVPTIAPNLQAALDDWDRAAPRLAAVYEDLNGGGGGFAFRPERCASPLPRAYQWADGSAYVTHVELVRKARGAEMPASFWTDPLIYQGGSDGFLGPLDDIAAADESWGIDLEGEVAVITGDVAYGCSVEDAGKYIRLVMLCNDVSLRNLIPAELAKSFGFFQSKPASSFSPVAVTPDELGPAWQGGKLHLPLLVDINGTRFGAPDAGTDMVFSFPQLVAHAARTRALAAGSIIGSGTVSNQDRSVGSACIAERRMLEQIESGAPKTPFLKFGDRVRIEMKDAQGRSIFGAIEQHVRSI
;
A
#
# COMPACT_ATOMS: atom_id res chain seq x y z
N LEU A 1 -4.42 -16.60 -4.12
CA LEU A 1 -3.66 -17.62 -3.37
C LEU A 1 -2.28 -17.82 -4.01
N LYS A 2 -1.29 -18.22 -3.19
CA LYS A 2 0.06 -18.62 -3.66
C LYS A 2 -0.06 -19.80 -4.62
N SER A 3 0.30 -19.59 -5.89
CA SER A 3 0.33 -20.61 -6.94
C SER A 3 1.07 -20.07 -8.17
N GLY A 4 2.20 -20.65 -8.53
CA GLY A 4 3.03 -20.11 -9.60
C GLY A 4 3.42 -18.64 -9.38
N ARG A 5 3.73 -17.92 -10.45
CA ARG A 5 4.18 -16.52 -10.36
C ARG A 5 3.04 -15.50 -10.26
N ASP A 6 1.86 -15.84 -10.77
CA ASP A 6 0.72 -14.90 -10.85
C ASP A 6 -0.39 -15.25 -9.86
N GLY A 7 -0.19 -16.30 -9.05
CA GLY A 7 -1.16 -16.74 -8.08
C GLY A 7 -2.43 -17.34 -8.70
N THR A 8 -3.39 -17.65 -7.85
CA THR A 8 -4.74 -18.07 -8.23
C THR A 8 -5.75 -17.08 -7.69
N LEU A 9 -6.64 -16.56 -8.55
CA LEU A 9 -7.71 -15.67 -8.15
C LEU A 9 -8.73 -16.38 -7.27
N VAL A 10 -9.11 -15.74 -6.18
CA VAL A 10 -10.24 -16.11 -5.33
C VAL A 10 -11.07 -14.88 -5.04
N VAL A 11 -12.37 -15.07 -4.87
CA VAL A 11 -13.27 -14.10 -4.26
C VAL A 11 -13.36 -14.42 -2.78
N VAL A 12 -13.34 -13.41 -1.92
CA VAL A 12 -13.35 -13.54 -0.45
C VAL A 12 -14.61 -12.88 0.10
N SER A 13 -15.29 -13.52 1.06
CA SER A 13 -16.44 -12.93 1.75
C SER A 13 -16.06 -11.68 2.54
N ARG A 14 -17.02 -10.78 2.77
CA ARG A 14 -16.82 -9.50 3.49
C ARG A 14 -16.25 -9.67 4.89
N ASP A 15 -16.62 -10.72 5.58
CA ASP A 15 -16.15 -11.07 6.92
C ASP A 15 -14.78 -11.77 6.94
N LEU A 16 -14.18 -11.97 5.76
CA LEU A 16 -12.93 -12.69 5.56
C LEU A 16 -12.95 -14.14 6.08
N ALA A 17 -14.12 -14.76 6.17
CA ALA A 17 -14.26 -16.14 6.65
C ALA A 17 -14.17 -17.16 5.52
N LEU A 18 -14.73 -16.85 4.36
CA LEU A 18 -14.86 -17.77 3.23
C LEU A 18 -14.14 -17.24 1.97
N ALA A 19 -13.73 -18.16 1.12
CA ALA A 19 -13.22 -17.85 -0.21
C ALA A 19 -13.72 -18.87 -1.24
N ALA A 20 -13.83 -18.44 -2.50
CA ALA A 20 -14.16 -19.30 -3.63
C ALA A 20 -13.17 -19.09 -4.77
N THR A 21 -12.69 -20.19 -5.39
CA THR A 21 -11.92 -20.10 -6.64
C THR A 21 -12.86 -19.82 -7.82
N VAL A 22 -12.35 -19.08 -8.78
CA VAL A 22 -13.15 -18.58 -9.92
C VAL A 22 -12.48 -18.85 -11.29
N PRO A 23 -12.01 -20.08 -11.55
CA PRO A 23 -11.17 -20.39 -12.73
C PRO A 23 -11.92 -20.19 -14.06
N THR A 24 -13.25 -20.25 -14.04
CA THR A 24 -14.10 -20.00 -15.22
C THR A 24 -14.28 -18.51 -15.51
N ILE A 25 -13.91 -17.63 -14.56
CA ILE A 25 -13.95 -16.17 -14.73
C ILE A 25 -12.56 -15.71 -15.17
N ALA A 26 -11.56 -15.96 -14.31
CA ALA A 26 -10.17 -15.66 -14.61
C ALA A 26 -9.24 -16.56 -13.74
N PRO A 27 -8.10 -17.01 -14.26
CA PRO A 27 -7.16 -17.85 -13.51
C PRO A 27 -6.41 -17.09 -12.41
N ASN A 28 -6.15 -15.79 -12.60
CA ASN A 28 -5.44 -14.90 -11.68
C ASN A 28 -6.02 -13.48 -11.78
N LEU A 29 -5.60 -12.58 -10.88
CA LEU A 29 -6.13 -11.21 -10.86
C LEU A 29 -5.74 -10.41 -12.10
N GLN A 30 -4.52 -10.59 -12.63
CA GLN A 30 -4.11 -9.88 -13.85
C GLN A 30 -5.05 -10.19 -15.03
N ALA A 31 -5.37 -11.47 -15.25
CA ALA A 31 -6.31 -11.86 -16.31
C ALA A 31 -7.73 -11.28 -16.10
N ALA A 32 -8.16 -11.08 -14.85
CA ALA A 32 -9.41 -10.40 -14.56
C ALA A 32 -9.32 -8.88 -14.87
N LEU A 33 -8.21 -8.23 -14.57
CA LEU A 33 -7.98 -6.81 -14.85
C LEU A 33 -7.87 -6.54 -16.34
N ASP A 34 -7.29 -7.45 -17.11
CA ASP A 34 -7.17 -7.36 -18.58
C ASP A 34 -8.55 -7.42 -19.30
N ASP A 35 -9.57 -8.00 -18.65
CA ASP A 35 -10.95 -8.09 -19.18
C ASP A 35 -11.96 -7.68 -18.08
N TRP A 36 -11.67 -6.55 -17.40
CA TRP A 36 -12.39 -6.14 -16.20
C TRP A 36 -13.90 -5.99 -16.39
N ASP A 37 -14.31 -5.42 -17.50
CA ASP A 37 -15.73 -5.15 -17.77
C ASP A 37 -16.57 -6.46 -17.86
N ARG A 38 -15.94 -7.57 -18.26
CA ARG A 38 -16.58 -8.91 -18.25
C ARG A 38 -16.36 -9.66 -16.95
N ALA A 39 -15.19 -9.49 -16.32
CA ALA A 39 -14.83 -10.22 -15.11
C ALA A 39 -15.55 -9.65 -13.88
N ALA A 40 -15.58 -8.33 -13.69
CA ALA A 40 -16.07 -7.69 -12.48
C ALA A 40 -17.53 -8.05 -12.13
N PRO A 41 -18.51 -8.01 -13.04
CA PRO A 41 -19.89 -8.40 -12.70
C PRO A 41 -20.01 -9.86 -12.26
N ARG A 42 -19.19 -10.75 -12.84
CA ARG A 42 -19.19 -12.19 -12.50
C ARG A 42 -18.52 -12.43 -11.15
N LEU A 43 -17.45 -11.70 -10.84
CA LEU A 43 -16.79 -11.73 -9.53
C LEU A 43 -17.73 -11.19 -8.44
N ALA A 44 -18.46 -10.11 -8.72
CA ALA A 44 -19.46 -9.55 -7.82
C ALA A 44 -20.59 -10.56 -7.52
N ALA A 45 -21.07 -11.31 -8.52
CA ALA A 45 -22.07 -12.34 -8.30
C ALA A 45 -21.58 -13.46 -7.36
N VAL A 46 -20.31 -13.88 -7.48
CA VAL A 46 -19.70 -14.85 -6.55
C VAL A 46 -19.55 -14.25 -5.15
N TYR A 47 -19.21 -12.97 -5.05
CA TYR A 47 -19.11 -12.25 -3.78
C TYR A 47 -20.47 -12.19 -3.04
N GLU A 48 -21.54 -11.85 -3.77
CA GLU A 48 -22.89 -11.84 -3.21
C GLU A 48 -23.34 -13.24 -2.75
N ASP A 49 -23.06 -14.28 -3.55
CA ASP A 49 -23.35 -15.66 -3.17
C ASP A 49 -22.64 -16.07 -1.88
N LEU A 50 -21.33 -15.80 -1.76
CA LEU A 50 -20.55 -16.06 -0.52
C LEU A 50 -21.12 -15.34 0.69
N ASN A 51 -21.51 -14.06 0.54
CA ASN A 51 -22.08 -13.27 1.63
C ASN A 51 -23.54 -13.67 1.97
N GLY A 52 -24.26 -14.27 1.00
CA GLY A 52 -25.59 -14.83 1.18
C GLY A 52 -25.65 -16.23 1.80
N GLY A 53 -24.50 -16.80 2.16
CA GLY A 53 -24.39 -18.15 2.72
C GLY A 53 -24.12 -19.24 1.66
N GLY A 54 -23.71 -18.85 0.47
CA GLY A 54 -23.24 -19.77 -0.57
C GLY A 54 -21.95 -20.51 -0.17
N GLY A 55 -21.65 -21.58 -0.90
CA GLY A 55 -20.53 -22.47 -0.59
C GLY A 55 -19.17 -21.86 -0.92
N GLY A 56 -18.24 -22.00 0.03
CA GLY A 56 -16.82 -21.64 -0.11
C GLY A 56 -15.96 -22.52 0.78
N PHE A 57 -14.65 -22.30 0.74
CA PHE A 57 -13.71 -22.88 1.69
C PHE A 57 -13.24 -21.81 2.68
N ALA A 58 -12.75 -22.22 3.85
CA ALA A 58 -12.23 -21.30 4.86
C ALA A 58 -11.10 -20.44 4.25
N PHE A 59 -11.26 -19.12 4.32
CA PHE A 59 -10.22 -18.18 3.89
C PHE A 59 -9.02 -18.27 4.84
N ARG A 60 -7.83 -18.30 4.27
CA ARG A 60 -6.55 -18.47 4.98
C ARG A 60 -5.54 -17.46 4.46
N PRO A 61 -5.32 -16.33 5.18
CA PRO A 61 -4.35 -15.30 4.78
C PRO A 61 -2.93 -15.84 4.57
N GLU A 62 -2.52 -16.86 5.34
CA GLU A 62 -1.21 -17.51 5.20
C GLU A 62 -1.00 -18.20 3.84
N ARG A 63 -2.08 -18.47 3.12
CA ARG A 63 -2.04 -19.03 1.75
C ARG A 63 -2.08 -17.96 0.68
N CYS A 64 -2.19 -16.68 1.06
CA CYS A 64 -2.27 -15.58 0.10
C CYS A 64 -0.88 -15.10 -0.32
N ALA A 65 -0.71 -14.86 -1.61
CA ALA A 65 0.26 -13.92 -2.14
C ALA A 65 -0.32 -12.50 -2.04
N SER A 66 0.43 -11.48 -2.41
CA SER A 66 -0.15 -10.17 -2.74
C SER A 66 -1.25 -10.33 -3.79
N PRO A 67 -2.29 -9.46 -3.84
CA PRO A 67 -3.36 -9.54 -4.84
C PRO A 67 -2.82 -9.65 -6.28
N LEU A 68 -1.80 -8.84 -6.61
CA LEU A 68 -0.92 -9.04 -7.75
C LEU A 68 0.44 -9.49 -7.19
N PRO A 69 0.88 -10.76 -7.38
CA PRO A 69 2.19 -11.21 -6.89
C PRO A 69 3.37 -10.54 -7.61
N ARG A 70 3.12 -10.02 -8.79
CA ARG A 70 3.94 -9.11 -9.59
C ARG A 70 3.04 -8.18 -10.39
N ALA A 71 3.53 -7.01 -10.77
CA ALA A 71 2.77 -6.03 -11.54
C ALA A 71 3.57 -5.50 -12.73
N TYR A 72 2.88 -4.95 -13.73
CA TYR A 72 3.55 -4.24 -14.82
C TYR A 72 4.28 -3.00 -14.31
N GLN A 73 3.73 -2.35 -13.27
CA GLN A 73 4.36 -1.21 -12.64
C GLN A 73 3.94 -1.11 -11.17
N TRP A 74 4.89 -0.79 -10.31
CA TRP A 74 4.69 -0.26 -8.98
C TRP A 74 5.24 1.16 -8.95
N ALA A 75 4.38 2.13 -8.75
CA ALA A 75 4.75 3.55 -8.67
C ALA A 75 4.18 4.11 -7.36
N ASP A 76 5.08 4.45 -6.44
CA ASP A 76 4.67 4.99 -5.15
C ASP A 76 4.80 6.50 -5.11
N GLY A 77 3.71 7.16 -4.69
CA GLY A 77 3.59 8.59 -4.59
C GLY A 77 4.00 9.12 -3.22
N SER A 78 4.09 10.44 -3.11
CA SER A 78 4.26 11.14 -1.83
C SER A 78 3.07 12.07 -1.61
N ALA A 79 1.89 11.49 -1.32
CA ALA A 79 0.65 12.25 -1.20
C ALA A 79 0.53 13.03 0.10
N TYR A 80 1.31 12.66 1.14
CA TYR A 80 1.30 13.34 2.44
C TYR A 80 2.49 14.31 2.53
N VAL A 81 2.29 15.53 2.05
CA VAL A 81 3.34 16.56 2.00
C VAL A 81 3.88 16.88 3.40
N THR A 82 3.06 16.73 4.44
CA THR A 82 3.47 16.86 5.84
C THR A 82 4.60 15.91 6.24
N HIS A 83 4.61 14.67 5.70
CA HIS A 83 5.71 13.73 5.89
C HIS A 83 7.02 14.27 5.30
N VAL A 84 6.96 14.76 4.05
CA VAL A 84 8.12 15.34 3.35
C VAL A 84 8.62 16.60 4.06
N GLU A 85 7.70 17.44 4.56
CA GLU A 85 8.02 18.64 5.33
C GLU A 85 8.84 18.32 6.59
N LEU A 86 8.44 17.30 7.35
CA LEU A 86 9.17 16.82 8.51
C LEU A 86 10.59 16.37 8.17
N VAL A 87 10.74 15.58 7.11
CA VAL A 87 12.06 15.12 6.64
C VAL A 87 12.96 16.29 6.30
N ARG A 88 12.44 17.31 5.62
CA ARG A 88 13.19 18.51 5.25
C ARG A 88 13.51 19.37 6.46
N LYS A 89 12.55 19.60 7.34
CA LYS A 89 12.74 20.37 8.59
C LYS A 89 13.82 19.75 9.48
N ALA A 90 13.82 18.41 9.62
CA ALA A 90 14.85 17.70 10.36
C ALA A 90 16.27 17.88 9.78
N ARG A 91 16.36 18.22 8.48
CA ARG A 91 17.63 18.50 7.77
C ARG A 91 17.92 20.01 7.62
N GLY A 92 17.11 20.89 8.21
CA GLY A 92 17.25 22.33 8.09
C GLY A 92 16.99 22.88 6.67
N ALA A 93 16.23 22.17 5.84
CA ALA A 93 15.91 22.55 4.47
C ALA A 93 14.48 23.08 4.35
N GLU A 94 14.28 24.13 3.53
CA GLU A 94 12.95 24.65 3.22
C GLU A 94 12.16 23.76 2.24
N MET A 95 10.82 23.85 2.29
CA MET A 95 9.91 23.17 1.38
C MET A 95 9.72 24.04 0.12
N PRO A 96 10.09 23.54 -1.08
CA PRO A 96 9.71 24.21 -2.32
C PRO A 96 8.18 24.19 -2.51
N ALA A 97 7.62 25.30 -2.99
CA ALA A 97 6.17 25.43 -3.23
C ALA A 97 5.63 24.36 -4.19
N SER A 98 6.46 23.86 -5.10
CA SER A 98 6.10 22.80 -6.06
C SER A 98 5.65 21.48 -5.42
N PHE A 99 6.08 21.18 -4.19
CA PHE A 99 5.66 19.96 -3.49
C PHE A 99 4.15 19.91 -3.17
N TRP A 100 3.49 21.08 -3.17
CA TRP A 100 2.04 21.17 -2.95
C TRP A 100 1.22 21.03 -4.23
N THR A 101 1.85 21.07 -5.39
CA THR A 101 1.19 21.08 -6.69
C THR A 101 1.66 20.00 -7.65
N ASP A 102 2.82 19.39 -7.39
CA ASP A 102 3.47 18.41 -8.26
C ASP A 102 3.93 17.20 -7.41
N PRO A 103 3.19 16.09 -7.40
CA PRO A 103 3.50 14.95 -6.55
C PRO A 103 4.81 14.28 -6.97
N LEU A 104 5.61 13.89 -5.98
CA LEU A 104 6.74 13.00 -6.22
C LEU A 104 6.23 11.57 -6.38
N ILE A 105 6.81 10.85 -7.34
CA ILE A 105 6.59 9.41 -7.53
C ILE A 105 7.94 8.74 -7.78
N TYR A 106 8.19 7.59 -7.14
CA TYR A 106 9.30 6.72 -7.50
C TYR A 106 8.79 5.40 -8.10
N GLN A 107 9.61 4.73 -8.91
CA GLN A 107 9.32 3.39 -9.40
C GLN A 107 9.92 2.35 -8.45
N GLY A 108 9.04 1.56 -7.82
CA GLY A 108 9.42 0.42 -7.01
C GLY A 108 9.67 -0.84 -7.84
N GLY A 109 10.36 -1.81 -7.24
CA GLY A 109 10.48 -3.14 -7.82
C GLY A 109 9.09 -3.78 -7.97
N SER A 110 8.75 -4.24 -9.17
CA SER A 110 7.41 -4.76 -9.48
C SER A 110 7.39 -6.19 -10.00
N ASP A 111 8.53 -6.82 -10.08
CA ASP A 111 8.73 -8.19 -10.59
C ASP A 111 8.42 -9.28 -9.58
N GLY A 112 8.27 -8.92 -8.29
CA GLY A 112 7.90 -9.84 -7.22
C GLY A 112 7.60 -9.10 -5.92
N PHE A 113 6.42 -9.35 -5.35
CA PHE A 113 6.00 -8.79 -4.06
C PHE A 113 5.95 -9.88 -2.99
N LEU A 114 6.16 -9.48 -1.74
CA LEU A 114 5.94 -10.33 -0.58
C LEU A 114 4.43 -10.52 -0.36
N GLY A 115 4.03 -11.71 0.01
CA GLY A 115 2.67 -11.95 0.51
C GLY A 115 2.44 -11.24 1.86
N PRO A 116 1.18 -11.13 2.30
CA PRO A 116 0.83 -10.39 3.52
C PRO A 116 1.47 -10.92 4.80
N LEU A 117 1.85 -12.20 4.82
CA LEU A 117 2.48 -12.87 5.96
C LEU A 117 3.89 -13.39 5.65
N ASP A 118 4.48 -13.01 4.53
CA ASP A 118 5.86 -13.37 4.21
C ASP A 118 6.83 -12.51 5.02
N ASP A 119 7.94 -13.10 5.44
CA ASP A 119 8.94 -12.40 6.26
C ASP A 119 9.62 -11.25 5.49
N ILE A 120 9.93 -10.17 6.19
CA ILE A 120 10.83 -9.13 5.72
C ILE A 120 12.26 -9.65 5.89
N ALA A 121 12.87 -10.11 4.80
CA ALA A 121 14.21 -10.66 4.81
C ALA A 121 15.26 -9.56 4.58
N ALA A 122 16.26 -9.49 5.45
CA ALA A 122 17.40 -8.58 5.32
C ALA A 122 18.68 -9.25 5.75
N ALA A 123 19.80 -8.85 5.14
CA ALA A 123 21.10 -9.40 5.50
C ALA A 123 21.74 -8.67 6.68
N ASP A 124 21.37 -7.42 6.94
CA ASP A 124 22.03 -6.57 7.94
C ASP A 124 21.05 -5.55 8.55
N GLU A 125 20.90 -5.59 9.88
CA GLU A 125 20.10 -4.62 10.64
C GLU A 125 20.63 -3.17 10.50
N SER A 126 21.94 -3.02 10.25
CA SER A 126 22.56 -1.70 10.08
C SER A 126 22.03 -0.93 8.87
N TRP A 127 21.35 -1.59 7.93
CA TRP A 127 20.67 -0.94 6.81
C TRP A 127 19.47 -0.09 7.25
N GLY A 128 19.03 -0.21 8.51
CA GLY A 128 17.93 0.57 9.06
C GLY A 128 16.58 0.14 8.51
N ILE A 129 16.19 -1.10 8.83
CA ILE A 129 14.95 -1.73 8.36
C ILE A 129 13.75 -0.98 8.94
N ASP A 130 12.89 -0.47 8.07
CA ASP A 130 11.69 0.28 8.43
C ASP A 130 10.47 -0.26 7.68
N LEU A 131 9.31 -0.13 8.30
CA LEU A 131 8.02 -0.31 7.64
C LEU A 131 7.51 1.03 7.10
N GLU A 132 6.67 0.99 6.07
CA GLU A 132 5.86 2.12 5.62
C GLU A 132 4.42 1.66 5.41
N GLY A 133 3.53 2.06 6.33
CA GLY A 133 2.11 1.79 6.20
C GLY A 133 1.45 2.74 5.22
N GLU A 134 0.80 2.19 4.20
CA GLU A 134 0.25 2.92 3.06
C GLU A 134 -1.06 2.34 2.56
N VAL A 135 -1.73 3.12 1.71
CA VAL A 135 -2.83 2.65 0.85
C VAL A 135 -2.33 2.64 -0.59
N ALA A 136 -2.71 1.65 -1.36
CA ALA A 136 -2.42 1.57 -2.78
C ALA A 136 -3.68 1.24 -3.59
N VAL A 137 -3.69 1.67 -4.85
CA VAL A 137 -4.75 1.35 -5.80
C VAL A 137 -4.20 0.55 -6.99
N ILE A 138 -5.03 -0.32 -7.55
CA ILE A 138 -4.74 -1.04 -8.80
C ILE A 138 -5.62 -0.43 -9.89
N THR A 139 -5.01 -0.09 -11.04
CA THR A 139 -5.73 0.52 -12.15
C THR A 139 -6.08 -0.48 -13.25
N GLY A 140 -7.10 -0.17 -14.04
CA GLY A 140 -7.26 -0.68 -15.41
C GLY A 140 -6.29 0.03 -16.37
N ASP A 141 -6.50 -0.11 -17.68
CA ASP A 141 -5.75 0.65 -18.68
C ASP A 141 -6.05 2.14 -18.56
N VAL A 142 -5.00 2.94 -18.34
CA VAL A 142 -5.10 4.40 -18.23
C VAL A 142 -4.49 5.04 -19.48
N ALA A 143 -5.26 5.86 -20.18
CA ALA A 143 -4.80 6.51 -21.39
C ALA A 143 -3.64 7.49 -21.09
N TYR A 144 -2.73 7.63 -22.05
CA TYR A 144 -1.70 8.67 -22.04
C TYR A 144 -2.31 10.07 -21.85
N GLY A 145 -1.82 10.83 -20.89
CA GLY A 145 -2.30 12.19 -20.60
C GLY A 145 -3.70 12.24 -20.02
N CYS A 146 -4.17 11.16 -19.36
CA CYS A 146 -5.47 11.09 -18.69
C CYS A 146 -5.67 12.27 -17.74
N SER A 147 -6.86 12.91 -17.78
CA SER A 147 -7.22 13.99 -16.87
C SER A 147 -7.49 13.46 -15.44
N VAL A 148 -7.44 14.33 -14.44
CA VAL A 148 -7.77 13.97 -13.06
C VAL A 148 -9.24 13.53 -12.95
N GLU A 149 -10.14 14.19 -13.67
CA GLU A 149 -11.58 13.90 -13.68
C GLU A 149 -11.87 12.49 -14.21
N ASP A 150 -11.07 12.02 -15.18
CA ASP A 150 -11.23 10.69 -15.75
C ASP A 150 -10.43 9.63 -15.00
N ALA A 151 -9.33 9.98 -14.38
CA ALA A 151 -8.41 9.04 -13.74
C ALA A 151 -9.07 8.17 -12.67
N GLY A 152 -10.05 8.72 -11.93
CA GLY A 152 -10.82 7.99 -10.93
C GLY A 152 -11.60 6.79 -11.48
N LYS A 153 -12.01 6.85 -12.75
CA LYS A 153 -12.75 5.77 -13.42
C LYS A 153 -11.90 4.54 -13.70
N TYR A 154 -10.59 4.68 -13.67
CA TYR A 154 -9.65 3.59 -13.92
C TYR A 154 -9.18 2.89 -12.66
N ILE A 155 -9.48 3.41 -11.46
CA ILE A 155 -9.20 2.74 -10.20
C ILE A 155 -10.15 1.56 -10.06
N ARG A 156 -9.59 0.34 -10.06
CA ARG A 156 -10.34 -0.91 -9.99
C ARG A 156 -10.40 -1.45 -8.58
N LEU A 157 -9.28 -1.42 -7.88
CA LEU A 157 -9.14 -2.00 -6.55
C LEU A 157 -8.32 -1.10 -5.65
N VAL A 158 -8.55 -1.23 -4.34
CA VAL A 158 -7.83 -0.58 -3.25
C VAL A 158 -7.27 -1.67 -2.33
N MET A 159 -6.08 -1.49 -1.78
CA MET A 159 -5.41 -2.41 -0.86
C MET A 159 -4.46 -1.67 0.07
N LEU A 160 -3.99 -2.32 1.13
CA LEU A 160 -2.92 -1.80 1.99
C LEU A 160 -1.55 -2.20 1.45
N CYS A 161 -0.54 -1.40 1.79
CA CYS A 161 0.85 -1.65 1.44
C CYS A 161 1.75 -1.51 2.68
N ASN A 162 2.79 -2.34 2.74
CA ASN A 162 3.99 -2.12 3.52
C ASN A 162 5.15 -1.92 2.54
N ASP A 163 5.54 -0.67 2.31
CA ASP A 163 6.64 -0.32 1.41
C ASP A 163 7.97 -0.30 2.18
N VAL A 164 8.45 -1.50 2.49
CA VAL A 164 9.66 -1.72 3.29
C VAL A 164 10.81 -0.88 2.79
N SER A 165 11.50 -0.21 3.72
CA SER A 165 12.60 0.70 3.42
C SER A 165 13.85 0.36 4.23
N LEU A 166 15.01 0.47 3.59
CA LEU A 166 16.32 0.34 4.22
C LEU A 166 16.92 1.74 4.34
N ARG A 167 16.53 2.45 5.42
CA ARG A 167 16.73 3.90 5.57
C ARG A 167 18.17 4.38 5.46
N ASN A 168 19.11 3.58 5.96
CA ASN A 168 20.52 3.96 5.97
C ASN A 168 21.21 3.83 4.61
N LEU A 169 20.58 3.12 3.64
CA LEU A 169 21.05 3.05 2.25
C LEU A 169 20.58 4.24 1.40
N ILE A 170 19.46 4.88 1.76
CA ILE A 170 18.83 5.97 1.01
C ILE A 170 19.79 7.14 0.71
N PRO A 171 20.54 7.70 1.68
CA PRO A 171 21.37 8.88 1.41
C PRO A 171 22.42 8.66 0.31
N ALA A 172 23.05 7.47 0.29
CA ALA A 172 24.06 7.15 -0.71
C ALA A 172 23.47 6.95 -2.12
N GLU A 173 22.23 6.47 -2.21
CA GLU A 173 21.52 6.34 -3.50
C GLU A 173 21.06 7.71 -4.02
N LEU A 174 20.43 8.53 -3.18
CA LEU A 174 19.97 9.87 -3.56
C LEU A 174 21.12 10.80 -3.95
N ALA A 175 22.30 10.65 -3.34
CA ALA A 175 23.50 11.40 -3.72
C ALA A 175 23.93 11.16 -5.17
N LYS A 176 23.53 10.03 -5.78
CA LYS A 176 23.77 9.70 -7.19
C LYS A 176 22.70 10.27 -8.15
N SER A 177 21.63 10.89 -7.62
CA SER A 177 20.54 11.55 -8.36
C SER A 177 19.69 10.65 -9.26
N PHE A 178 19.70 9.33 -9.07
CA PHE A 178 18.90 8.35 -9.84
C PHE A 178 17.67 7.82 -9.10
N GLY A 179 17.59 8.03 -7.78
CA GLY A 179 16.49 7.56 -6.94
C GLY A 179 16.81 6.27 -6.17
N PHE A 180 15.76 5.61 -5.70
CA PHE A 180 15.85 4.41 -4.86
C PHE A 180 16.02 3.15 -5.70
N PHE A 181 16.84 2.20 -5.23
CA PHE A 181 16.92 0.84 -5.77
C PHE A 181 17.17 -0.18 -4.64
N GLN A 182 18.39 -0.22 -4.08
CA GLN A 182 18.73 -1.14 -2.98
C GLN A 182 18.01 -0.81 -1.69
N SER A 183 17.70 0.45 -1.48
CA SER A 183 17.00 0.93 -0.29
C SER A 183 15.50 0.59 -0.26
N LYS A 184 14.94 0.12 -1.37
CA LYS A 184 13.54 -0.29 -1.51
C LYS A 184 13.47 -1.77 -1.96
N PRO A 185 13.60 -2.73 -1.02
CA PRO A 185 13.37 -4.14 -1.31
C PRO A 185 11.91 -4.40 -1.67
N ALA A 186 11.53 -5.68 -1.84
CA ALA A 186 10.16 -6.02 -2.20
C ALA A 186 9.13 -5.49 -1.19
N SER A 187 8.13 -4.77 -1.69
CA SER A 187 6.95 -4.33 -0.92
C SER A 187 6.00 -5.51 -0.66
N SER A 188 5.14 -5.38 0.34
CA SER A 188 4.07 -6.34 0.65
C SER A 188 2.71 -5.66 0.58
N PHE A 189 1.68 -6.42 0.16
CA PHE A 189 0.32 -5.89 0.12
C PHE A 189 -0.63 -6.78 0.94
N SER A 190 -1.78 -6.19 1.36
CA SER A 190 -2.82 -6.90 2.10
C SER A 190 -3.33 -8.14 1.35
N PRO A 191 -3.83 -9.17 2.07
CA PRO A 191 -4.28 -10.41 1.43
C PRO A 191 -5.47 -10.22 0.49
N VAL A 192 -6.25 -9.16 0.71
CA VAL A 192 -7.44 -8.83 -0.09
C VAL A 192 -7.32 -7.41 -0.63
N ALA A 193 -7.74 -7.22 -1.88
CA ALA A 193 -8.02 -5.94 -2.48
C ALA A 193 -9.53 -5.83 -2.73
N VAL A 194 -10.11 -4.65 -2.51
CA VAL A 194 -11.53 -4.40 -2.64
C VAL A 194 -11.82 -3.32 -3.68
N THR A 195 -12.98 -3.37 -4.30
CA THR A 195 -13.44 -2.28 -5.18
C THR A 195 -13.77 -1.03 -4.37
N PRO A 196 -13.65 0.19 -4.93
CA PRO A 196 -13.93 1.43 -4.19
C PRO A 196 -15.35 1.50 -3.60
N ASP A 197 -16.35 0.90 -4.23
CA ASP A 197 -17.74 0.86 -3.75
C ASP A 197 -17.89 0.02 -2.47
N GLU A 198 -17.07 -1.01 -2.26
CA GLU A 198 -17.06 -1.80 -1.01
C GLU A 198 -16.68 -0.94 0.21
N LEU A 199 -15.91 0.12 0.01
CA LEU A 199 -15.51 1.07 1.05
C LEU A 199 -16.62 2.05 1.44
N GLY A 200 -17.68 2.13 0.64
CA GLY A 200 -18.83 2.98 0.91
C GLY A 200 -18.45 4.44 1.20
N PRO A 201 -19.00 5.05 2.29
CA PRO A 201 -18.75 6.45 2.61
C PRO A 201 -17.30 6.76 3.03
N ALA A 202 -16.49 5.74 3.33
CA ALA A 202 -15.09 5.94 3.64
C ALA A 202 -14.25 6.28 2.39
N TRP A 203 -14.71 5.90 1.19
CA TRP A 203 -14.09 6.31 -0.06
C TRP A 203 -14.72 7.59 -0.58
N GLN A 204 -14.08 8.72 -0.34
CA GLN A 204 -14.59 10.03 -0.73
C GLN A 204 -13.51 10.88 -1.40
N GLY A 205 -13.84 11.51 -2.53
CA GLY A 205 -12.90 12.37 -3.26
C GLY A 205 -11.65 11.65 -3.77
N GLY A 206 -11.73 10.32 -3.96
CA GLY A 206 -10.59 9.49 -4.34
C GLY A 206 -9.56 9.32 -3.23
N LYS A 207 -10.00 9.36 -1.98
CA LYS A 207 -9.22 9.15 -0.75
C LYS A 207 -9.96 8.18 0.17
N LEU A 208 -9.23 7.46 1.00
CA LEU A 208 -9.79 6.51 1.97
C LEU A 208 -9.72 7.09 3.38
N HIS A 209 -10.86 7.51 3.93
CA HIS A 209 -10.99 8.15 5.23
C HIS A 209 -11.22 7.12 6.33
N LEU A 210 -10.18 6.39 6.69
CA LEU A 210 -10.14 5.43 7.79
C LEU A 210 -8.76 5.41 8.43
N PRO A 211 -8.66 5.12 9.75
CA PRO A 211 -7.38 4.96 10.42
C PRO A 211 -6.61 3.75 9.89
N LEU A 212 -5.35 3.97 9.50
CA LEU A 212 -4.40 2.91 9.20
C LEU A 212 -3.71 2.47 10.50
N LEU A 213 -4.09 1.29 10.97
CA LEU A 213 -3.61 0.74 12.24
C LEU A 213 -2.25 0.09 12.04
N VAL A 214 -1.22 0.62 12.71
CA VAL A 214 0.15 0.12 12.63
C VAL A 214 0.59 -0.34 14.01
N ASP A 215 1.01 -1.59 14.14
CA ASP A 215 1.55 -2.15 15.36
C ASP A 215 2.97 -2.67 15.13
N ILE A 216 3.84 -2.49 16.13
CA ILE A 216 5.17 -3.09 16.21
C ILE A 216 5.23 -3.92 17.49
N ASN A 217 5.59 -5.20 17.37
CA ASN A 217 5.68 -6.14 18.49
C ASN A 217 4.40 -6.22 19.35
N GLY A 218 3.24 -6.10 18.70
CA GLY A 218 1.93 -6.14 19.37
C GLY A 218 1.54 -4.86 20.09
N THR A 219 2.34 -3.79 19.98
CA THR A 219 2.03 -2.49 20.56
C THR A 219 1.66 -1.49 19.47
N ARG A 220 0.58 -0.71 19.67
CA ARG A 220 0.16 0.34 18.74
C ARG A 220 1.27 1.36 18.54
N PHE A 221 1.75 1.47 17.31
CA PHE A 221 2.74 2.46 16.88
C PHE A 221 2.09 3.72 16.32
N GLY A 222 1.01 3.56 15.58
CA GLY A 222 0.20 4.66 15.06
C GLY A 222 -1.13 4.21 14.47
N ALA A 223 -2.00 5.20 14.26
CA ALA A 223 -3.31 5.04 13.63
C ALA A 223 -3.69 6.30 12.83
N PRO A 224 -2.81 6.82 11.95
CA PRO A 224 -3.15 8.00 11.15
C PRO A 224 -4.29 7.67 10.19
N ASP A 225 -5.19 8.64 9.97
CA ASP A 225 -6.28 8.52 8.99
C ASP A 225 -5.73 8.70 7.57
N ALA A 226 -5.99 7.75 6.68
CA ALA A 226 -5.42 7.73 5.35
C ALA A 226 -6.01 8.78 4.39
N GLY A 227 -7.19 9.35 4.69
CA GLY A 227 -7.79 10.43 3.90
C GLY A 227 -7.43 11.83 4.40
N THR A 228 -7.12 11.94 5.69
CA THR A 228 -6.76 13.21 6.34
C THR A 228 -5.34 13.62 5.95
N ASP A 229 -5.15 14.91 5.64
CA ASP A 229 -3.86 15.49 5.21
C ASP A 229 -3.26 14.87 3.94
N MET A 230 -4.00 14.01 3.24
CA MET A 230 -3.64 13.54 1.91
C MET A 230 -3.79 14.67 0.90
N VAL A 231 -2.69 15.31 0.50
CA VAL A 231 -2.70 16.47 -0.41
C VAL A 231 -3.13 16.06 -1.82
N PHE A 232 -2.61 14.95 -2.31
CA PHE A 232 -2.94 14.43 -3.64
C PHE A 232 -3.83 13.20 -3.53
N SER A 233 -5.06 13.27 -4.06
CA SER A 233 -5.96 12.12 -4.16
C SER A 233 -5.42 11.07 -5.14
N PHE A 234 -5.90 9.82 -5.06
CA PHE A 234 -5.51 8.78 -6.02
C PHE A 234 -5.78 9.14 -7.48
N PRO A 235 -6.91 9.78 -7.87
CA PRO A 235 -7.07 10.28 -9.24
C PRO A 235 -5.97 11.24 -9.66
N GLN A 236 -5.49 12.13 -8.77
CA GLN A 236 -4.37 13.03 -9.07
C GLN A 236 -3.05 12.27 -9.25
N LEU A 237 -2.76 11.29 -8.40
CA LEU A 237 -1.58 10.44 -8.54
C LEU A 237 -1.60 9.61 -9.83
N VAL A 238 -2.75 9.01 -10.17
CA VAL A 238 -2.93 8.23 -11.41
C VAL A 238 -2.76 9.12 -12.64
N ALA A 239 -3.40 10.30 -12.67
CA ALA A 239 -3.25 11.26 -13.77
C ALA A 239 -1.79 11.73 -13.92
N HIS A 240 -1.11 12.00 -12.79
CA HIS A 240 0.30 12.37 -12.79
C HIS A 240 1.18 11.24 -13.34
N ALA A 241 0.99 10.00 -12.91
CA ALA A 241 1.72 8.84 -13.42
C ALA A 241 1.47 8.59 -14.91
N ALA A 242 0.25 8.89 -15.40
CA ALA A 242 -0.14 8.75 -16.81
C ALA A 242 0.21 9.96 -17.68
N ARG A 243 0.80 11.02 -17.15
CA ARG A 243 1.07 12.28 -17.86
C ARG A 243 1.94 12.11 -19.11
N THR A 244 2.91 11.21 -19.07
CA THR A 244 3.88 11.00 -20.16
C THR A 244 3.91 9.57 -20.69
N ARG A 245 2.97 8.74 -20.27
CA ARG A 245 2.85 7.32 -20.67
C ARG A 245 1.43 6.82 -20.41
N ALA A 246 0.98 5.82 -21.13
CA ALA A 246 -0.18 5.04 -20.73
C ALA A 246 0.21 4.09 -19.59
N LEU A 247 -0.76 3.74 -18.72
CA LEU A 247 -0.56 2.69 -17.71
C LEU A 247 -1.37 1.47 -18.14
N ALA A 248 -0.74 0.31 -18.12
CA ALA A 248 -1.42 -0.95 -18.39
C ALA A 248 -2.28 -1.38 -17.19
N ALA A 249 -3.38 -2.08 -17.45
CA ALA A 249 -4.19 -2.73 -16.42
C ALA A 249 -3.30 -3.56 -15.49
N GLY A 250 -3.50 -3.43 -14.18
CA GLY A 250 -2.63 -4.03 -13.18
C GLY A 250 -1.45 -3.14 -12.74
N SER A 251 -1.39 -1.87 -13.17
CA SER A 251 -0.46 -0.90 -12.56
C SER A 251 -0.91 -0.57 -11.14
N ILE A 252 0.04 -0.54 -10.21
CA ILE A 252 -0.19 -0.21 -8.80
C ILE A 252 0.33 1.21 -8.54
N ILE A 253 -0.50 2.04 -7.91
CA ILE A 253 -0.15 3.41 -7.50
C ILE A 253 -0.31 3.51 -5.99
N GLY A 254 0.78 3.81 -5.28
CA GLY A 254 0.80 4.00 -3.84
C GLY A 254 0.56 5.44 -3.42
N SER A 255 0.12 5.61 -2.19
CA SER A 255 -0.10 6.93 -1.57
C SER A 255 1.17 7.55 -1.00
N GLY A 256 2.22 6.75 -0.82
CA GLY A 256 3.26 7.07 0.14
C GLY A 256 2.82 6.83 1.58
N THR A 257 3.77 6.87 2.50
CA THR A 257 3.54 6.64 3.93
C THR A 257 2.44 7.57 4.46
N VAL A 258 1.40 6.99 5.07
CA VAL A 258 0.30 7.75 5.65
C VAL A 258 0.82 8.58 6.83
N SER A 259 0.51 9.88 6.81
CA SER A 259 0.98 10.82 7.82
C SER A 259 -0.06 11.92 8.06
N ASN A 260 -0.32 12.25 9.32
CA ASN A 260 -1.21 13.33 9.68
C ASN A 260 -0.46 14.47 10.42
N GLN A 261 -0.99 15.68 10.35
CA GLN A 261 -0.50 16.83 11.12
C GLN A 261 -0.71 16.62 12.62
N ASP A 262 -1.80 15.98 13.02
CA ASP A 262 -2.04 15.57 14.40
C ASP A 262 -1.09 14.44 14.79
N ARG A 263 -0.06 14.78 15.58
CA ARG A 263 0.97 13.84 16.02
C ARG A 263 0.51 12.89 17.12
N SER A 264 -0.64 13.14 17.74
CA SER A 264 -1.21 12.27 18.77
C SER A 264 -1.67 10.92 18.22
N VAL A 265 -1.94 10.82 16.91
CA VAL A 265 -2.31 9.58 16.24
C VAL A 265 -1.13 8.63 16.00
N GLY A 266 0.10 9.05 16.29
CA GLY A 266 1.32 8.29 16.03
C GLY A 266 1.79 8.37 14.59
N SER A 267 2.55 7.39 14.13
CA SER A 267 3.18 7.37 12.79
C SER A 267 2.96 6.04 12.09
N ALA A 268 3.01 6.04 10.76
CA ALA A 268 2.92 4.83 9.95
C ALA A 268 4.32 4.33 9.48
N CYS A 269 5.41 4.99 9.88
CA CYS A 269 6.77 4.49 9.73
C CYS A 269 7.66 4.94 10.88
N ILE A 270 8.76 4.22 11.11
CA ILE A 270 9.72 4.54 12.18
C ILE A 270 10.50 5.83 11.85
N ALA A 271 10.83 6.04 10.57
CA ALA A 271 11.57 7.25 10.16
C ALA A 271 10.84 8.54 10.57
N GLU A 272 9.51 8.61 10.42
CA GLU A 272 8.73 9.77 10.85
C GLU A 272 8.81 9.98 12.37
N ARG A 273 8.61 8.92 13.15
CA ARG A 273 8.75 8.97 14.61
C ARG A 273 10.13 9.49 15.03
N ARG A 274 11.18 8.99 14.41
CA ARG A 274 12.56 9.39 14.67
C ARG A 274 12.82 10.85 14.32
N MET A 275 12.20 11.37 13.26
CA MET A 275 12.31 12.79 12.89
C MET A 275 11.61 13.69 13.89
N LEU A 276 10.43 13.30 14.37
CA LEU A 276 9.73 14.01 15.44
C LEU A 276 10.59 14.07 16.72
N GLU A 277 11.15 12.93 17.14
CA GLU A 277 12.06 12.87 18.28
C GLU A 277 13.30 13.74 18.10
N GLN A 278 13.89 13.76 16.90
CA GLN A 278 15.02 14.63 16.56
C GLN A 278 14.65 16.11 16.71
N ILE A 279 13.47 16.52 16.25
CA ILE A 279 12.99 17.90 16.36
C ILE A 279 12.71 18.27 17.82
N GLU A 280 12.10 17.37 18.60
CA GLU A 280 11.67 17.63 19.98
C GLU A 280 12.83 17.56 21.00
N SER A 281 13.73 16.59 20.83
CA SER A 281 14.75 16.27 21.84
C SER A 281 16.19 16.28 21.33
N GLY A 282 16.41 16.63 20.07
CA GLY A 282 17.74 16.73 19.47
C GLY A 282 18.35 15.40 19.02
N ALA A 283 17.73 14.26 19.33
CA ALA A 283 18.20 12.93 18.90
C ALA A 283 17.05 11.93 18.77
N PRO A 284 17.08 11.02 17.78
CA PRO A 284 16.11 9.95 17.67
C PRO A 284 16.34 8.90 18.77
N LYS A 285 15.24 8.39 19.35
CA LYS A 285 15.24 7.38 20.43
C LYS A 285 14.72 6.03 19.94
N THR A 286 13.71 6.04 19.06
CA THR A 286 13.12 4.82 18.52
C THR A 286 14.12 4.11 17.59
N PRO A 287 14.48 2.84 17.84
CA PRO A 287 15.34 2.09 16.94
C PRO A 287 14.58 1.71 15.65
N PHE A 288 15.31 1.46 14.57
CA PHE A 288 14.77 0.72 13.43
C PHE A 288 14.49 -0.75 13.81
N LEU A 289 13.72 -1.45 12.97
CA LEU A 289 13.39 -2.85 13.18
C LEU A 289 14.63 -3.73 13.25
N LYS A 290 14.55 -4.78 14.06
CA LYS A 290 15.59 -5.80 14.26
C LYS A 290 15.07 -7.18 13.87
N PHE A 291 15.97 -8.11 13.68
CA PHE A 291 15.61 -9.53 13.49
C PHE A 291 14.78 -10.03 14.67
N GLY A 292 13.66 -10.65 14.35
CA GLY A 292 12.66 -11.11 15.32
C GLY A 292 11.52 -10.12 15.59
N ASP A 293 11.65 -8.85 15.21
CA ASP A 293 10.54 -7.89 15.33
C ASP A 293 9.38 -8.27 14.41
N ARG A 294 8.17 -7.94 14.85
CA ARG A 294 6.92 -8.16 14.12
C ARG A 294 6.24 -6.84 13.84
N VAL A 295 5.81 -6.65 12.60
CA VAL A 295 4.98 -5.52 12.18
C VAL A 295 3.61 -6.00 11.76
N ARG A 296 2.57 -5.19 12.03
CA ARG A 296 1.20 -5.44 11.60
C ARG A 296 0.59 -4.15 11.08
N ILE A 297 0.00 -4.21 9.88
CA ILE A 297 -0.72 -3.11 9.24
C ILE A 297 -2.11 -3.61 8.91
N GLU A 298 -3.15 -2.90 9.38
CA GLU A 298 -4.55 -3.28 9.20
C GLU A 298 -5.43 -2.04 9.10
N MET A 299 -6.56 -2.17 8.43
CA MET A 299 -7.60 -1.14 8.39
C MET A 299 -8.95 -1.78 8.67
N LYS A 300 -9.76 -1.12 9.50
CA LYS A 300 -11.07 -1.61 9.93
C LYS A 300 -12.17 -0.66 9.54
N ASP A 301 -13.33 -1.23 9.24
CA ASP A 301 -14.56 -0.45 9.03
C ASP A 301 -15.10 0.14 10.36
N ALA A 302 -16.16 0.93 10.25
CA ALA A 302 -16.83 1.54 11.41
C ALA A 302 -17.41 0.51 12.41
N GLN A 303 -17.56 -0.75 12.01
CA GLN A 303 -18.01 -1.86 12.86
C GLN A 303 -16.84 -2.63 13.48
N GLY A 304 -15.61 -2.22 13.22
CA GLY A 304 -14.40 -2.87 13.72
C GLY A 304 -13.97 -4.11 12.95
N ARG A 305 -14.57 -4.41 11.80
CA ARG A 305 -14.22 -5.56 10.96
C ARG A 305 -13.04 -5.18 10.04
N SER A 306 -12.12 -6.11 9.85
CA SER A 306 -11.02 -5.94 8.91
C SER A 306 -11.54 -5.90 7.47
N ILE A 307 -11.13 -4.90 6.70
CA ILE A 307 -11.57 -4.74 5.30
C ILE A 307 -10.68 -5.55 4.35
N PHE A 308 -9.38 -5.40 4.51
CA PHE A 308 -8.37 -5.93 3.59
C PHE A 308 -7.68 -7.19 4.11
N GLY A 309 -7.96 -7.59 5.36
CA GLY A 309 -7.06 -8.43 6.13
C GLY A 309 -5.84 -7.66 6.59
N ALA A 310 -4.96 -8.31 7.35
CA ALA A 310 -3.74 -7.68 7.84
C ALA A 310 -2.52 -8.09 7.02
N ILE A 311 -1.59 -7.14 6.83
CA ILE A 311 -0.19 -7.44 6.58
C ILE A 311 0.42 -7.70 7.95
N GLU A 312 1.02 -8.87 8.15
CA GLU A 312 1.66 -9.24 9.42
C GLU A 312 2.94 -10.00 9.15
N GLN A 313 4.07 -9.35 9.34
CA GLN A 313 5.37 -9.83 8.88
C GLN A 313 6.38 -9.85 10.02
N HIS A 314 7.29 -10.82 9.99
CA HIS A 314 8.47 -10.87 10.87
C HIS A 314 9.72 -10.43 10.10
N VAL A 315 10.59 -9.71 10.80
CA VAL A 315 11.91 -9.38 10.26
C VAL A 315 12.85 -10.56 10.47
N ARG A 316 13.49 -11.03 9.40
CA ARG A 316 14.36 -12.21 9.41
C ARG A 316 15.71 -11.93 8.79
N SER A 317 16.74 -12.57 9.34
CA SER A 317 18.05 -12.66 8.69
C SER A 317 18.00 -13.66 7.54
N ILE A 318 18.60 -13.34 6.39
CA ILE A 318 18.85 -14.25 5.25
C ILE A 318 20.22 -14.90 5.39
#